data_a6298f45054025f91bfa4d51b543269f
#
_entry.id   a6298f45054025f91bfa4d51b543269f
#
_cell.length_a   1.000
_cell.length_b   1.000
_cell.length_c   1.000
_cell.angle_alpha   90.00
_cell.angle_beta   90.00
_cell.angle_gamma   90.00
#
_symmetry.space_group_name_H-M   'P 1'
#
loop_
_entity.id
_entity.type
_entity.pdbx_description
1 polymer ?
#
loop_
_entity_poly.entity_id
_entity_poly.type
_entity_poly.pdbx_seq_one_letter_code
_entity_poly.pdbx_strand_id
1 'polypeptide(L)'
;VEFTTSETGVLLGLTNLDALVEQAKAAVDPIVEATWKNMAPEERRLLSKKDFRKYLAHTLGDPSVLINAANDDLGRMFFFHGARLDTTRVYEMDEMFASILGGTDSLQGKTTFWISSSLTDSYSAVCCTYTEVEDAKKAVSSAVKEAMQTVSGKKKLSQQLRDSISAGMDDLRMRMQQYSSEEVHLDSGWPLYLYFERTLSIDTESDKTVSTIIRRKLDIILDEEDESSNE
;
A
#
# COMPACT_ATOMS: atom_id res chain seq x y z
N VAL A 1 -8.59 8.62 -9.00
CA VAL A 1 -8.62 7.26 -9.58
C VAL A 1 -10.04 7.00 -10.05
N GLU A 2 -10.19 6.57 -11.30
CA GLU A 2 -11.48 6.15 -11.86
C GLU A 2 -11.41 4.64 -12.12
N PHE A 3 -12.47 3.93 -11.77
CA PHE A 3 -12.51 2.47 -11.89
C PHE A 3 -13.91 1.97 -12.17
N THR A 4 -14.01 0.74 -12.65
CA THR A 4 -15.27 0.02 -12.81
C THR A 4 -15.32 -1.21 -11.92
N THR A 5 -16.50 -1.49 -11.40
CA THR A 5 -16.78 -2.72 -10.64
C THR A 5 -17.83 -3.56 -11.33
N SER A 6 -17.91 -4.84 -11.00
CA SER A 6 -19.07 -5.67 -11.31
C SER A 6 -20.25 -5.26 -10.43
N GLU A 7 -21.42 -5.78 -10.71
CA GLU A 7 -22.62 -5.63 -9.87
C GLU A 7 -22.42 -6.15 -8.44
N THR A 8 -21.46 -7.05 -8.26
CA THR A 8 -21.08 -7.61 -6.96
C THR A 8 -19.91 -6.90 -6.30
N GLY A 9 -19.49 -5.71 -6.77
CA GLY A 9 -18.43 -4.92 -6.21
C GLY A 9 -16.99 -5.40 -6.52
N VAL A 10 -16.83 -6.42 -7.38
CA VAL A 10 -15.49 -6.87 -7.79
C VAL A 10 -14.88 -5.84 -8.74
N LEU A 11 -13.67 -5.36 -8.44
CA LEU A 11 -12.94 -4.45 -9.29
C LEU A 11 -12.67 -5.09 -10.66
N LEU A 12 -13.11 -4.45 -11.72
CA LEU A 12 -12.90 -4.87 -13.12
C LEU A 12 -11.66 -4.22 -13.73
N GLY A 13 -11.34 -3.00 -13.32
CA GLY A 13 -10.15 -2.29 -13.79
C GLY A 13 -10.21 -0.78 -13.57
N LEU A 14 -9.07 -0.15 -13.83
CA LEU A 14 -8.94 1.30 -13.83
C LEU A 14 -9.26 1.86 -15.21
N THR A 15 -10.08 2.91 -15.28
CA THR A 15 -10.49 3.51 -16.55
C THR A 15 -9.60 4.68 -16.97
N ASN A 16 -8.87 5.30 -16.03
CA ASN A 16 -8.02 6.47 -16.29
C ASN A 16 -6.52 6.21 -16.03
N LEU A 17 -6.05 4.98 -16.25
CA LEU A 17 -4.67 4.58 -15.94
C LEU A 17 -3.61 5.46 -16.62
N ASP A 18 -3.79 5.81 -17.91
CA ASP A 18 -2.84 6.66 -18.63
C ASP A 18 -2.72 8.05 -17.99
N ALA A 19 -3.83 8.65 -17.55
CA ALA A 19 -3.82 9.93 -16.85
C ALA A 19 -3.11 9.83 -15.51
N LEU A 20 -3.28 8.73 -14.77
CA LEU A 20 -2.60 8.46 -13.51
C LEU A 20 -1.09 8.31 -13.72
N VAL A 21 -0.66 7.61 -14.76
CA VAL A 21 0.76 7.47 -15.13
C VAL A 21 1.39 8.83 -15.43
N GLU A 22 0.72 9.68 -16.19
CA GLU A 22 1.23 11.04 -16.49
C GLU A 22 1.29 11.92 -15.24
N GLN A 23 0.30 11.85 -14.36
CA GLN A 23 0.33 12.55 -13.06
C GLN A 23 1.49 12.05 -12.18
N ALA A 24 1.70 10.73 -12.12
CA ALA A 24 2.80 10.14 -11.36
C ALA A 24 4.17 10.59 -11.90
N LYS A 25 4.35 10.61 -13.22
CA LYS A 25 5.57 11.15 -13.85
C LYS A 25 5.79 12.62 -13.54
N ALA A 26 4.73 13.43 -13.56
CA ALA A 26 4.80 14.86 -13.22
C ALA A 26 5.17 15.10 -11.74
N ALA A 27 4.82 14.17 -10.85
CA ALA A 27 5.14 14.24 -9.43
C ALA A 27 6.61 13.91 -9.11
N VAL A 28 7.37 13.29 -10.04
CA VAL A 28 8.75 12.85 -9.78
C VAL A 28 9.65 14.01 -9.34
N ASP A 29 9.66 15.11 -10.07
CA ASP A 29 10.56 16.23 -9.77
C ASP A 29 10.23 16.91 -8.43
N PRO A 30 8.97 17.24 -8.10
CA PRO A 30 8.60 17.72 -6.78
C PRO A 30 9.01 16.78 -5.64
N ILE A 31 8.82 15.47 -5.78
CA ILE A 31 9.20 14.47 -4.77
C ILE A 31 10.72 14.45 -4.61
N VAL A 32 11.48 14.42 -5.72
CA VAL A 32 12.95 14.44 -5.67
C VAL A 32 13.45 15.69 -4.95
N GLU A 33 12.92 16.87 -5.26
CA GLU A 33 13.34 18.12 -4.62
C GLU A 33 13.04 18.11 -3.11
N ALA A 34 11.83 17.72 -2.73
CA ALA A 34 11.41 17.66 -1.33
C ALA A 34 12.25 16.64 -0.53
N THR A 35 12.43 15.43 -1.06
CA THR A 35 13.20 14.37 -0.40
C THR A 35 14.66 14.78 -0.31
N TRP A 36 15.25 15.28 -1.40
CA TRP A 36 16.65 15.70 -1.43
C TRP A 36 16.96 16.81 -0.42
N LYS A 37 16.03 17.75 -0.26
CA LYS A 37 16.17 18.85 0.72
C LYS A 37 16.25 18.33 2.16
N ASN A 38 15.51 17.28 2.46
CA ASN A 38 15.41 16.70 3.82
C ASN A 38 16.40 15.55 4.08
N MET A 39 17.10 15.06 3.04
CA MET A 39 18.07 13.97 3.14
C MET A 39 19.35 14.41 3.84
N ALA A 40 19.88 13.57 4.75
CA ALA A 40 21.13 13.86 5.45
C ALA A 40 22.35 13.91 4.49
N PRO A 41 23.41 14.67 4.84
CA PRO A 41 24.61 14.76 3.98
C PRO A 41 25.28 13.41 3.69
N GLU A 42 25.24 12.50 4.65
CA GLU A 42 25.80 11.15 4.56
C GLU A 42 25.03 10.33 3.51
N GLU A 43 23.72 10.39 3.54
CA GLU A 43 22.84 9.70 2.59
C GLU A 43 23.01 10.23 1.16
N ARG A 44 23.18 11.55 1.00
CA ARG A 44 23.46 12.18 -0.32
C ARG A 44 24.78 11.74 -0.94
N ARG A 45 25.72 11.19 -0.14
CA ARG A 45 26.97 10.62 -0.64
C ARG A 45 26.79 9.24 -1.23
N LEU A 46 25.77 8.50 -0.77
CA LEU A 46 25.49 7.13 -1.21
C LEU A 46 24.74 7.07 -2.54
N LEU A 47 23.90 8.07 -2.80
CA LEU A 47 23.03 8.11 -3.97
C LEU A 47 23.07 9.52 -4.59
N SER A 48 23.34 9.63 -5.89
CA SER A 48 23.26 10.93 -6.54
C SER A 48 21.80 11.36 -6.77
N LYS A 49 21.53 12.67 -6.75
CA LYS A 49 20.19 13.21 -7.04
C LYS A 49 19.66 12.75 -8.40
N LYS A 50 20.56 12.62 -9.39
CA LYS A 50 20.24 12.14 -10.74
C LYS A 50 19.79 10.68 -10.73
N ASP A 51 20.48 9.83 -9.97
CA ASP A 51 20.17 8.41 -9.90
C ASP A 51 18.87 8.18 -9.09
N PHE A 52 18.67 8.94 -8.02
CA PHE A 52 17.42 8.94 -7.25
C PHE A 52 16.22 9.36 -8.13
N ARG A 53 16.37 10.44 -8.92
CA ARG A 53 15.34 10.86 -9.88
C ARG A 53 15.05 9.76 -10.91
N LYS A 54 16.09 9.12 -11.43
CA LYS A 54 15.93 8.02 -12.41
C LYS A 54 15.19 6.83 -11.81
N TYR A 55 15.51 6.47 -10.58
CA TYR A 55 14.83 5.40 -9.87
C TYR A 55 13.34 5.72 -9.66
N LEU A 56 13.03 6.92 -9.14
CA LEU A 56 11.63 7.32 -8.94
C LEU A 56 10.86 7.42 -10.26
N ALA A 57 11.47 7.95 -11.32
CA ALA A 57 10.82 8.02 -12.62
C ALA A 57 10.52 6.65 -13.22
N HIS A 58 11.38 5.66 -12.98
CA HIS A 58 11.14 4.28 -13.37
C HIS A 58 10.00 3.66 -12.55
N THR A 59 10.05 3.78 -11.23
CA THR A 59 9.08 3.16 -10.31
C THR A 59 7.70 3.79 -10.46
N LEU A 60 7.59 5.11 -10.42
CA LEU A 60 6.31 5.81 -10.53
C LEU A 60 5.75 5.86 -11.96
N GLY A 61 6.60 5.66 -12.97
CA GLY A 61 6.18 5.55 -14.35
C GLY A 61 5.75 4.15 -14.79
N ASP A 62 5.91 3.16 -13.92
CA ASP A 62 5.47 1.79 -14.20
C ASP A 62 3.97 1.64 -13.91
N PRO A 63 3.13 1.36 -14.93
CA PRO A 63 1.69 1.18 -14.74
C PRO A 63 1.35 0.10 -13.71
N SER A 64 2.16 -0.96 -13.59
CA SER A 64 1.91 -2.06 -12.66
C SER A 64 1.96 -1.59 -11.19
N VAL A 65 2.83 -0.65 -10.87
CA VAL A 65 2.94 -0.07 -9.52
C VAL A 65 1.66 0.69 -9.16
N LEU A 66 1.12 1.47 -10.10
CA LEU A 66 -0.12 2.22 -9.90
C LEU A 66 -1.34 1.31 -9.81
N ILE A 67 -1.40 0.28 -10.68
CA ILE A 67 -2.47 -0.73 -10.63
C ILE A 67 -2.45 -1.46 -9.29
N ASN A 68 -1.28 -1.91 -8.83
CA ASN A 68 -1.16 -2.61 -7.56
C ASN A 68 -1.55 -1.72 -6.37
N ALA A 69 -1.14 -0.45 -6.38
CA ALA A 69 -1.52 0.50 -5.33
C ALA A 69 -3.04 0.76 -5.31
N ALA A 70 -3.65 0.92 -6.49
CA ALA A 70 -5.09 1.11 -6.61
C ALA A 70 -5.86 -0.15 -6.20
N ASN A 71 -5.39 -1.34 -6.61
CA ASN A 71 -6.01 -2.60 -6.22
C ASN A 71 -5.91 -2.85 -4.72
N ASP A 72 -4.80 -2.46 -4.08
CA ASP A 72 -4.64 -2.57 -2.63
C ASP A 72 -5.66 -1.67 -1.89
N ASP A 73 -5.84 -0.43 -2.35
CA ASP A 73 -6.81 0.50 -1.76
C ASP A 73 -8.26 0.06 -2.01
N LEU A 74 -8.60 -0.30 -3.25
CA LEU A 74 -9.95 -0.73 -3.63
C LEU A 74 -10.29 -2.09 -3.03
N GLY A 75 -9.33 -3.01 -2.95
CA GLY A 75 -9.50 -4.29 -2.27
C GLY A 75 -9.86 -4.12 -0.80
N ARG A 76 -9.38 -3.06 -0.15
CA ARG A 76 -9.78 -2.73 1.24
C ARG A 76 -11.18 -2.15 1.29
N MET A 77 -11.50 -1.21 0.38
CA MET A 77 -12.83 -0.57 0.33
C MET A 77 -13.97 -1.56 0.11
N PHE A 78 -13.69 -2.68 -0.57
CA PHE A 78 -14.68 -3.71 -0.88
C PHE A 78 -14.44 -5.02 -0.15
N PHE A 79 -13.58 -5.04 0.86
CA PHE A 79 -13.22 -6.27 1.58
C PHE A 79 -14.44 -6.99 2.17
N PHE A 80 -15.39 -6.24 2.71
CA PHE A 80 -16.61 -6.78 3.33
C PHE A 80 -17.81 -6.84 2.37
N HIS A 81 -17.66 -6.37 1.13
CA HIS A 81 -18.77 -6.35 0.17
C HIS A 81 -19.30 -7.76 -0.11
N GLY A 82 -20.60 -7.96 0.06
CA GLY A 82 -21.25 -9.26 -0.11
C GLY A 82 -20.91 -10.31 0.94
N ALA A 83 -20.11 -9.99 1.95
CA ALA A 83 -19.75 -10.92 3.02
C ALA A 83 -20.95 -11.20 3.94
N ARG A 84 -21.05 -12.45 4.40
CA ARG A 84 -22.00 -12.84 5.46
C ARG A 84 -21.22 -13.17 6.71
N LEU A 85 -21.26 -12.30 7.69
CA LEU A 85 -20.50 -12.42 8.92
C LEU A 85 -21.42 -12.58 10.12
N ASP A 86 -21.02 -13.45 11.05
CA ASP A 86 -21.61 -13.53 12.37
C ASP A 86 -21.04 -12.43 13.25
N THR A 87 -21.89 -11.56 13.77
CA THR A 87 -21.51 -10.39 14.58
C THR A 87 -20.82 -10.74 15.90
N THR A 88 -20.87 -12.00 16.32
CA THR A 88 -20.27 -12.48 17.57
C THR A 88 -18.92 -13.15 17.38
N ARG A 89 -18.45 -13.28 16.15
CA ARG A 89 -17.22 -14.01 15.81
C ARG A 89 -16.10 -13.11 15.37
N VAL A 90 -14.91 -13.57 15.67
CA VAL A 90 -13.66 -13.09 15.09
C VAL A 90 -13.20 -14.13 14.06
N TYR A 91 -12.84 -13.67 12.88
CA TYR A 91 -12.41 -14.50 11.77
C TYR A 91 -10.91 -14.32 11.54
N GLU A 92 -10.26 -15.36 11.09
CA GLU A 92 -8.84 -15.35 10.76
C GLU A 92 -8.63 -15.99 9.38
N MET A 93 -7.74 -15.42 8.59
CA MET A 93 -7.33 -15.94 7.29
C MET A 93 -5.85 -15.71 7.04
N ASP A 94 -5.22 -16.65 6.38
CA ASP A 94 -3.89 -16.44 5.81
C ASP A 94 -4.04 -15.71 4.47
N GLU A 95 -3.24 -14.71 4.25
CA GLU A 95 -3.32 -13.85 3.08
C GLU A 95 -1.94 -13.59 2.48
N MET A 96 -1.90 -13.49 1.16
CA MET A 96 -0.68 -13.14 0.43
C MET A 96 -0.79 -11.70 -0.05
N PHE A 97 0.14 -10.88 0.38
CA PHE A 97 0.21 -9.47 0.02
C PHE A 97 1.26 -9.23 -1.06
N ALA A 98 0.95 -8.37 -2.02
CA ALA A 98 1.97 -7.88 -2.93
C ALA A 98 3.03 -7.09 -2.15
N SER A 99 4.29 -7.18 -2.57
CA SER A 99 5.34 -6.39 -1.94
C SER A 99 5.05 -4.89 -2.07
N ILE A 100 4.97 -4.20 -0.95
CA ILE A 100 4.74 -2.74 -0.89
C ILE A 100 5.94 -1.93 -1.38
N LEU A 101 7.09 -2.57 -1.54
CA LEU A 101 8.33 -1.94 -1.97
C LEU A 101 8.66 -2.21 -3.44
N GLY A 102 7.74 -2.83 -4.18
CA GLY A 102 7.98 -3.32 -5.53
C GLY A 102 8.55 -4.74 -5.55
N GLY A 103 8.79 -5.27 -6.75
CA GLY A 103 9.25 -6.64 -6.95
C GLY A 103 8.12 -7.66 -7.11
N THR A 104 8.48 -8.90 -7.42
CA THR A 104 7.55 -10.00 -7.70
C THR A 104 7.25 -10.86 -6.46
N ASP A 105 7.92 -10.59 -5.34
CA ASP A 105 7.76 -11.39 -4.13
C ASP A 105 6.46 -11.01 -3.41
N SER A 106 5.79 -12.02 -2.90
CA SER A 106 4.61 -11.88 -2.06
C SER A 106 4.98 -12.07 -0.58
N LEU A 107 4.25 -11.38 0.28
CA LEU A 107 4.38 -11.46 1.73
C LEU A 107 3.24 -12.32 2.27
N GLN A 108 3.56 -13.32 3.05
CA GLN A 108 2.55 -14.07 3.79
C GLN A 108 2.24 -13.33 5.09
N GLY A 109 0.95 -13.08 5.32
CA GLY A 109 0.46 -12.47 6.54
C GLY A 109 -0.78 -13.15 7.06
N LYS A 110 -1.16 -12.82 8.27
CA LYS A 110 -2.37 -13.27 8.92
C LYS A 110 -3.30 -12.08 9.11
N THR A 111 -4.51 -12.20 8.57
CA THR A 111 -5.54 -11.18 8.71
C THR A 111 -6.62 -11.68 9.65
N THR A 112 -6.90 -10.87 10.68
CA THR A 112 -8.01 -11.05 11.62
C THR A 112 -9.06 -10.00 11.31
N PHE A 113 -10.34 -10.38 11.26
CA PHE A 113 -11.42 -9.43 11.02
C PHE A 113 -12.66 -9.73 11.84
N TRP A 114 -13.40 -8.68 12.19
CA TRP A 114 -14.59 -8.74 13.06
C TRP A 114 -15.54 -7.57 12.82
N ILE A 115 -16.75 -7.70 13.29
CA ILE A 115 -17.72 -6.61 13.31
C ILE A 115 -17.60 -5.90 14.66
N SER A 116 -17.26 -4.60 14.65
CA SER A 116 -17.14 -3.75 15.83
C SER A 116 -18.49 -3.18 16.27
N SER A 117 -19.35 -2.79 15.29
CA SER A 117 -20.72 -2.38 15.52
C SER A 117 -21.61 -2.98 14.43
N SER A 118 -22.66 -3.70 14.84
CA SER A 118 -23.53 -4.43 13.92
C SER A 118 -24.64 -3.56 13.30
N LEU A 119 -24.92 -2.41 13.89
CA LEU A 119 -25.90 -1.45 13.39
C LEU A 119 -25.57 -0.06 13.93
N THR A 120 -25.42 0.88 13.02
CA THR A 120 -25.24 2.31 13.32
C THR A 120 -26.52 3.08 13.00
N ASP A 121 -26.56 4.36 13.38
CA ASP A 121 -27.67 5.27 13.05
C ASP A 121 -27.80 5.48 11.53
N SER A 122 -26.73 5.25 10.77
CA SER A 122 -26.69 5.34 9.29
C SER A 122 -27.13 4.06 8.60
N TYR A 123 -27.73 3.11 9.30
CA TYR A 123 -28.08 1.79 8.78
C TYR A 123 -26.87 1.07 8.16
N SER A 124 -25.79 1.09 8.88
CA SER A 124 -24.49 0.53 8.48
C SER A 124 -23.89 -0.35 9.58
N ALA A 125 -22.88 -1.13 9.24
CA ALA A 125 -22.06 -1.89 10.19
C ALA A 125 -20.63 -1.38 10.14
N VAL A 126 -19.96 -1.37 11.30
CA VAL A 126 -18.53 -1.07 11.38
C VAL A 126 -17.75 -2.38 11.45
N CYS A 127 -17.01 -2.65 10.42
CA CYS A 127 -16.14 -3.82 10.26
C CYS A 127 -14.68 -3.41 10.45
N CYS A 128 -13.90 -4.26 11.10
CA CYS A 128 -12.50 -4.00 11.34
C CYS A 128 -11.64 -5.14 10.81
N THR A 129 -10.44 -4.81 10.33
CA THR A 129 -9.40 -5.79 10.00
C THR A 129 -8.10 -5.45 10.71
N TYR A 130 -7.37 -6.48 11.08
CA TYR A 130 -6.00 -6.37 11.55
C TYR A 130 -5.15 -7.41 10.83
N THR A 131 -4.09 -6.95 10.19
CA THR A 131 -3.15 -7.82 9.47
C THR A 131 -1.76 -7.69 10.06
N GLU A 132 -1.10 -8.82 10.25
CA GLU A 132 0.29 -8.88 10.67
C GLU A 132 1.12 -9.71 9.70
N VAL A 133 2.27 -9.15 9.31
CA VAL A 133 3.32 -9.81 8.52
C VAL A 133 4.58 -9.79 9.35
N GLU A 134 5.01 -10.96 9.81
CA GLU A 134 6.16 -11.07 10.72
C GLU A 134 7.52 -11.03 10.01
N ASP A 135 7.58 -11.49 8.77
CA ASP A 135 8.83 -11.56 8.00
C ASP A 135 8.68 -10.94 6.61
N ALA A 136 8.89 -9.63 6.55
CA ALA A 136 8.96 -8.89 5.29
C ALA A 136 10.38 -8.81 4.69
N LYS A 137 11.38 -9.48 5.30
CA LYS A 137 12.80 -9.42 4.92
C LYS A 137 13.03 -9.77 3.45
N LYS A 138 12.37 -10.82 2.94
CA LYS A 138 12.53 -11.24 1.54
C LYS A 138 12.10 -10.15 0.57
N ALA A 139 10.95 -9.51 0.81
CA ALA A 139 10.43 -8.45 -0.06
C ALA A 139 11.34 -7.22 -0.04
N VAL A 140 11.85 -6.84 1.13
CA VAL A 140 12.83 -5.75 1.23
C VAL A 140 14.11 -6.11 0.48
N SER A 141 14.61 -7.34 0.65
CA SER A 141 15.81 -7.83 -0.06
C SER A 141 15.64 -7.73 -1.58
N SER A 142 14.49 -8.13 -2.10
CA SER A 142 14.18 -8.05 -3.53
C SER A 142 14.06 -6.62 -4.01
N ALA A 143 13.34 -5.76 -3.30
CA ALA A 143 13.18 -4.36 -3.64
C ALA A 143 14.53 -3.62 -3.63
N VAL A 144 15.38 -3.88 -2.64
CA VAL A 144 16.73 -3.28 -2.58
C VAL A 144 17.61 -3.77 -3.72
N LYS A 145 17.58 -5.06 -4.07
CA LYS A 145 18.30 -5.60 -5.22
C LYS A 145 17.85 -4.96 -6.53
N GLU A 146 16.54 -4.81 -6.72
CA GLU A 146 15.96 -4.16 -7.89
C GLU A 146 16.33 -2.67 -7.97
N ALA A 147 16.21 -1.94 -6.88
CA ALA A 147 16.65 -0.55 -6.79
C ALA A 147 18.13 -0.40 -7.14
N MET A 148 18.97 -1.30 -6.62
CA MET A 148 20.39 -1.32 -6.95
C MET A 148 20.68 -1.61 -8.43
N GLN A 149 19.96 -2.53 -9.04
CA GLN A 149 20.09 -2.82 -10.46
C GLN A 149 19.71 -1.60 -11.30
N THR A 150 18.63 -0.93 -10.94
CA THR A 150 18.12 0.27 -11.63
C THR A 150 19.11 1.44 -11.52
N VAL A 151 19.66 1.66 -10.32
CA VAL A 151 20.62 2.74 -10.04
C VAL A 151 21.98 2.46 -10.68
N SER A 152 22.47 1.22 -10.58
CA SER A 152 23.81 0.86 -11.07
C SER A 152 23.90 0.85 -12.61
N GLY A 153 22.80 0.65 -13.29
CA GLY A 153 22.76 0.53 -14.75
C GLY A 153 23.75 -0.53 -15.24
N LYS A 154 24.66 -0.12 -16.16
CA LYS A 154 25.75 -1.01 -16.68
C LYS A 154 26.98 -1.10 -15.77
N LYS A 155 27.09 -0.25 -14.74
CA LYS A 155 28.22 -0.32 -13.80
C LYS A 155 27.90 -1.39 -12.75
N LYS A 156 28.69 -2.46 -12.73
CA LYS A 156 28.61 -3.46 -11.67
C LYS A 156 28.98 -2.78 -10.33
N LEU A 157 28.11 -2.88 -9.34
CA LEU A 157 28.46 -2.55 -7.95
C LEU A 157 29.71 -3.34 -7.55
N SER A 158 30.61 -2.72 -6.79
CA SER A 158 31.78 -3.44 -6.26
C SER A 158 31.31 -4.63 -5.42
N GLN A 159 32.08 -5.72 -5.45
CA GLN A 159 31.77 -6.91 -4.65
C GLN A 159 31.64 -6.53 -3.16
N GLN A 160 32.54 -5.69 -2.68
CA GLN A 160 32.59 -5.21 -1.31
C GLN A 160 31.29 -4.47 -0.88
N LEU A 161 30.71 -3.66 -1.78
CA LEU A 161 29.43 -2.98 -1.51
C LEU A 161 28.25 -3.96 -1.50
N ARG A 162 28.26 -4.95 -2.40
CA ARG A 162 27.24 -6.01 -2.39
C ARG A 162 27.27 -6.82 -1.10
N ASP A 163 28.47 -7.22 -0.66
CA ASP A 163 28.66 -8.00 0.55
C ASP A 163 28.24 -7.22 1.79
N SER A 164 28.59 -5.91 1.85
CA SER A 164 28.20 -5.01 2.92
C SER A 164 26.66 -4.84 3.03
N ILE A 165 26.00 -4.70 1.88
CA ILE A 165 24.53 -4.58 1.82
C ILE A 165 23.87 -5.90 2.19
N SER A 166 24.39 -7.03 1.67
CA SER A 166 23.87 -8.35 2.02
C SER A 166 24.00 -8.62 3.53
N ALA A 167 25.15 -8.32 4.11
CA ALA A 167 25.36 -8.44 5.56
C ALA A 167 24.39 -7.54 6.36
N GLY A 168 24.26 -6.25 5.97
CA GLY A 168 23.30 -5.36 6.62
C GLY A 168 21.84 -5.79 6.50
N MET A 169 21.51 -6.53 5.44
CA MET A 169 20.16 -7.08 5.26
C MET A 169 19.94 -8.37 6.05
N ASP A 170 21.00 -9.12 6.35
CA ASP A 170 20.86 -10.35 7.14
C ASP A 170 20.43 -10.07 8.57
N ASP A 171 20.75 -8.90 9.10
CA ASP A 171 20.41 -8.47 10.46
C ASP A 171 19.10 -7.68 10.54
N LEU A 172 18.47 -7.40 9.39
CA LEU A 172 17.20 -6.68 9.35
C LEU A 172 16.03 -7.60 9.76
N ARG A 173 15.27 -7.15 10.75
CA ARG A 173 13.94 -7.67 11.04
C ARG A 173 12.92 -6.63 10.62
N MET A 174 11.97 -7.06 9.84
CA MET A 174 10.93 -6.17 9.35
C MET A 174 9.56 -6.75 9.69
N ARG A 175 8.77 -5.93 10.35
CA ARG A 175 7.38 -6.24 10.71
C ARG A 175 6.46 -5.23 10.05
N MET A 176 5.37 -5.70 9.46
CA MET A 176 4.30 -4.85 8.97
C MET A 176 3.02 -5.18 9.72
N GLN A 177 2.36 -4.14 10.20
CA GLN A 177 1.05 -4.22 10.82
C GLN A 177 0.10 -3.29 10.07
N GLN A 178 -1.12 -3.74 9.83
CA GLN A 178 -2.15 -2.94 9.20
C GLN A 178 -3.43 -3.04 10.02
N TYR A 179 -4.08 -1.93 10.18
CA TYR A 179 -5.41 -1.86 10.76
C TYR A 179 -6.32 -1.11 9.82
N SER A 180 -7.53 -1.61 9.61
CA SER A 180 -8.59 -0.84 8.96
C SER A 180 -9.89 -0.91 9.75
N SER A 181 -10.67 0.15 9.61
CA SER A 181 -12.05 0.22 10.08
C SER A 181 -12.89 0.77 8.94
N GLU A 182 -13.89 0.02 8.55
CA GLU A 182 -14.76 0.32 7.42
C GLU A 182 -16.20 0.37 7.91
N GLU A 183 -16.93 1.42 7.55
CA GLU A 183 -18.36 1.53 7.72
C GLU A 183 -19.05 1.14 6.42
N VAL A 184 -19.83 0.08 6.43
CA VAL A 184 -20.49 -0.50 5.27
C VAL A 184 -21.98 -0.36 5.40
N HIS A 185 -22.63 0.23 4.41
CA HIS A 185 -24.09 0.36 4.34
C HIS A 185 -24.75 -1.01 4.13
N LEU A 186 -25.73 -1.38 4.96
CA LEU A 186 -26.23 -2.74 5.02
C LEU A 186 -27.03 -3.17 3.79
N ASP A 187 -27.81 -2.26 3.18
CA ASP A 187 -28.62 -2.59 2.01
C ASP A 187 -27.80 -2.64 0.71
N SER A 188 -26.92 -1.65 0.51
CA SER A 188 -26.16 -1.56 -0.72
C SER A 188 -24.83 -2.31 -0.70
N GLY A 189 -24.29 -2.59 0.50
CA GLY A 189 -22.95 -3.15 0.68
C GLY A 189 -21.84 -2.16 0.34
N TRP A 190 -22.16 -0.88 0.07
CA TRP A 190 -21.16 0.13 -0.26
C TRP A 190 -20.45 0.64 1.00
N PRO A 191 -19.14 0.87 0.92
CA PRO A 191 -18.41 1.53 2.00
C PRO A 191 -18.84 2.99 2.10
N LEU A 192 -19.15 3.45 3.31
CA LEU A 192 -19.44 4.86 3.62
C LEU A 192 -18.21 5.57 4.18
N TYR A 193 -17.35 4.83 4.86
CA TYR A 193 -16.19 5.35 5.51
C TYR A 193 -15.10 4.27 5.56
N LEU A 194 -13.86 4.65 5.32
CA LEU A 194 -12.70 3.80 5.51
C LEU A 194 -11.60 4.55 6.25
N TYR A 195 -11.17 4.01 7.37
CA TYR A 195 -9.92 4.35 8.03
C TYR A 195 -8.91 3.23 7.81
N PHE A 196 -7.70 3.59 7.43
CA PHE A 196 -6.61 2.66 7.23
C PHE A 196 -5.31 3.20 7.83
N GLU A 197 -4.63 2.34 8.58
CA GLU A 197 -3.30 2.62 9.13
C GLU A 197 -2.37 1.43 8.86
N ARG A 198 -1.20 1.72 8.29
CA ARG A 198 -0.12 0.75 8.11
C ARG A 198 1.11 1.22 8.86
N THR A 199 1.65 0.37 9.70
CA THR A 199 2.92 0.58 10.41
C THR A 199 3.95 -0.39 9.86
N LEU A 200 5.07 0.14 9.40
CA LEU A 200 6.24 -0.62 9.01
C LEU A 200 7.34 -0.37 10.02
N SER A 201 7.77 -1.41 10.72
CA SER A 201 8.86 -1.35 11.68
C SER A 201 10.06 -2.11 11.14
N ILE A 202 11.22 -1.48 11.19
CA ILE A 202 12.49 -2.07 10.80
C ILE A 202 13.39 -2.04 12.03
N ASP A 203 13.71 -3.21 12.54
CA ASP A 203 14.64 -3.39 13.67
C ASP A 203 16.01 -3.77 13.12
N THR A 204 17.03 -3.10 13.61
CA THR A 204 18.44 -3.44 13.37
C THR A 204 19.09 -3.86 14.69
N GLU A 205 20.19 -4.60 14.65
CA GLU A 205 20.93 -5.00 15.87
C GLU A 205 21.37 -3.83 16.76
N SER A 206 21.35 -2.60 16.25
CA SER A 206 21.77 -1.39 16.96
C SER A 206 20.65 -0.63 17.69
N ASP A 207 19.53 -1.25 18.02
CA ASP A 207 18.39 -0.65 18.76
C ASP A 207 17.72 0.57 18.10
N LYS A 208 17.88 0.77 16.80
CA LYS A 208 17.15 1.80 16.08
C LYS A 208 15.92 1.21 15.40
N THR A 209 14.77 1.41 16.02
CA THR A 209 13.49 1.15 15.35
C THR A 209 13.14 2.34 14.46
N VAL A 210 13.07 2.12 13.16
CA VAL A 210 12.51 3.08 12.23
C VAL A 210 11.10 2.61 11.90
N SER A 211 10.09 3.38 12.29
CA SER A 211 8.70 3.10 11.93
C SER A 211 8.19 4.12 10.94
N THR A 212 7.54 3.64 9.89
CA THR A 212 6.79 4.47 8.94
C THR A 212 5.32 4.20 9.13
N ILE A 213 4.55 5.24 9.42
CA ILE A 213 3.09 5.14 9.59
C ILE A 213 2.44 5.79 8.38
N ILE A 214 1.61 5.01 7.67
CA ILE A 214 0.77 5.51 6.59
C ILE A 214 -0.66 5.49 7.11
N ARG A 215 -1.31 6.66 7.14
CA ARG A 215 -2.72 6.81 7.53
C ARG A 215 -3.50 7.34 6.36
N ARG A 216 -4.64 6.74 6.10
CA ARG A 216 -5.60 7.19 5.08
C ARG A 216 -6.99 7.24 5.70
N LYS A 217 -7.72 8.28 5.38
CA LYS A 217 -9.12 8.44 5.70
C LYS A 217 -9.86 8.77 4.41
N LEU A 218 -10.90 8.01 4.11
CA LEU A 218 -11.77 8.23 2.96
C LEU A 218 -13.20 8.39 3.51
N ASP A 219 -13.83 9.48 3.14
CA ASP A 219 -15.26 9.68 3.32
C ASP A 219 -15.89 9.54 1.93
N ILE A 220 -16.85 8.64 1.80
CA ILE A 220 -17.53 8.37 0.53
C ILE A 220 -18.84 9.12 0.56
N ILE A 221 -19.02 10.04 -0.39
CA ILE A 221 -20.27 10.77 -0.58
C ILE A 221 -21.00 10.06 -1.72
N LEU A 222 -22.15 9.51 -1.41
CA LEU A 222 -23.07 9.00 -2.42
C LEU A 222 -23.85 10.21 -2.94
N ASP A 223 -23.75 10.50 -4.25
CA ASP A 223 -24.63 11.47 -4.86
C ASP A 223 -26.06 10.91 -4.78
N GLU A 224 -26.98 11.66 -4.14
CA GLU A 224 -28.39 11.34 -4.23
C GLU A 224 -28.79 11.47 -5.69
N GLU A 225 -29.17 10.37 -6.33
CA GLU A 225 -29.73 10.42 -7.68
C GLU A 225 -30.89 11.39 -7.64
N ASP A 226 -30.85 12.42 -8.50
CA ASP A 226 -31.95 13.35 -8.69
C ASP A 226 -33.20 12.55 -9.12
N GLU A 227 -34.07 12.23 -8.17
CA GLU A 227 -35.38 11.63 -8.44
C GLU A 227 -36.31 12.57 -9.25
N SER A 228 -35.75 13.67 -9.76
CA SER A 228 -36.53 14.71 -10.47
C SER A 228 -36.74 14.47 -11.98
N SER A 229 -36.41 13.31 -12.52
CA SER A 229 -36.55 13.06 -13.98
C SER A 229 -37.70 12.14 -14.39
N ASN A 230 -38.69 11.90 -13.51
CA ASN A 230 -39.93 11.19 -13.90
C ASN A 230 -41.18 11.96 -13.44
N GLU A 231 -41.47 13.09 -14.08
CA GLU A 231 -42.82 13.63 -14.21
C GLU A 231 -43.12 13.91 -15.70
#